data_4d2a08204471af284b7320ee66017de2
#
_entry.id   4d2a08204471af284b7320ee66017de2
#
_cell.length_a   1.000
_cell.length_b   1.000
_cell.length_c   1.000
_cell.angle_alpha   90.00
_cell.angle_beta   90.00
_cell.angle_gamma   90.00
#
_symmetry.space_group_name_H-M   'P 1'
#
loop_
_entity.id
_entity.type
_entity.pdbx_description
1 polymer ?
#
loop_
_entity_poly.entity_id
_entity_poly.type
_entity_poly.pdbx_seq_one_letter_code
_entity_poly.pdbx_strand_id
1 'polypeptide(L)'
;MRFAFTDDQNMLRDTVREVLQRECVPEVVRAAWEGSPERARAVWDTLAETGVIGMTASEQAGGMAMSELDLVLPLEEAGYAALPGPIVDTVAVGIPLLEAAGTDAQKERWLGPAVAGKARIVVSLGDQSIVAHAVSADVLIAERGGAAYCVPLAEASISVERSVDRARELGRVSFEADTQYQMRQDVDTTALFMLARERAALGTAAQLIGLSRRMLDMAVQYAKDREQFGKPIGAQQAIKHRLANALIEQEFARPTVYRAGWSMATSAPDADINVSLAKIYAGQAAKFVAKEASFEFSSWRLAGDNAPL
;
A
#
# COMPACT_ATOMS: atom_id res chain seq x y z
N MET A 1 24.55 0.72 14.38
CA MET A 1 23.27 0.52 13.65
C MET A 1 23.41 -0.75 12.82
N ARG A 2 22.56 -1.72 13.03
CA ARG A 2 22.51 -2.91 12.18
C ARG A 2 21.49 -2.62 11.07
N PHE A 3 21.94 -2.50 9.82
CA PHE A 3 21.07 -2.36 8.65
C PHE A 3 20.58 -3.71 8.11
N ALA A 4 20.24 -4.63 9.00
CA ALA A 4 19.72 -5.94 8.63
C ALA A 4 18.42 -6.18 9.39
N PHE A 5 17.41 -6.63 8.67
CA PHE A 5 16.19 -7.14 9.27
C PHE A 5 16.45 -8.40 10.08
N THR A 6 15.61 -8.63 11.07
CA THR A 6 15.67 -9.85 11.90
C THR A 6 15.17 -11.07 11.11
N ASP A 7 15.43 -12.27 11.63
CA ASP A 7 14.92 -13.49 11.01
C ASP A 7 13.38 -13.52 11.03
N ASP A 8 12.75 -13.03 12.09
CA ASP A 8 11.28 -12.94 12.20
C ASP A 8 10.69 -11.99 11.14
N GLN A 9 11.31 -10.81 10.92
CA GLN A 9 10.90 -9.87 9.88
C GLN A 9 11.04 -10.49 8.48
N ASN A 10 12.12 -11.21 8.23
CA ASN A 10 12.34 -11.92 6.98
C ASN A 10 11.33 -13.06 6.80
N MET A 11 11.03 -13.83 7.85
CA MET A 11 10.04 -14.89 7.82
C MET A 11 8.64 -14.35 7.51
N LEU A 12 8.25 -13.24 8.13
CA LEU A 12 6.97 -12.56 7.84
C LEU A 12 6.89 -12.11 6.38
N ARG A 13 7.94 -11.47 5.87
CA ARG A 13 8.05 -11.13 4.44
C ARG A 13 7.84 -12.34 3.55
N ASP A 14 8.53 -13.44 3.84
CA ASP A 14 8.51 -14.63 2.99
C ASP A 14 7.14 -15.31 3.03
N THR A 15 6.46 -15.29 4.18
CA THR A 15 5.06 -15.74 4.31
C THR A 15 4.12 -14.91 3.44
N VAL A 16 4.21 -13.58 3.53
CA VAL A 16 3.39 -12.67 2.70
C VAL A 16 3.68 -12.85 1.22
N ARG A 17 4.97 -12.97 0.85
CA ARG A 17 5.39 -13.22 -0.53
C ARG A 17 4.79 -14.52 -1.07
N GLU A 18 4.86 -15.61 -0.32
CA GLU A 18 4.33 -16.91 -0.74
C GLU A 18 2.82 -16.83 -1.01
N VAL A 19 2.06 -16.25 -0.08
CA VAL A 19 0.62 -16.04 -0.27
C VAL A 19 0.35 -15.22 -1.52
N LEU A 20 1.02 -14.07 -1.67
CA LEU A 20 0.78 -13.17 -2.78
C LEU A 20 1.21 -13.76 -4.13
N GLN A 21 2.29 -14.50 -4.19
CA GLN A 21 2.72 -15.19 -5.42
C GLN A 21 1.72 -16.25 -5.88
N ARG A 22 1.08 -16.95 -4.93
CA ARG A 22 0.09 -17.98 -5.21
C ARG A 22 -1.27 -17.41 -5.55
N GLU A 23 -1.73 -16.40 -4.81
CA GLU A 23 -3.13 -15.95 -4.85
C GLU A 23 -3.32 -14.64 -5.64
N CYS A 24 -2.35 -13.71 -5.59
CA CYS A 24 -2.44 -12.40 -6.25
C CYS A 24 -1.76 -12.41 -7.64
N VAL A 25 -2.22 -13.32 -8.48
CA VAL A 25 -1.72 -13.44 -9.87
C VAL A 25 -2.21 -12.27 -10.74
N PRO A 26 -1.56 -11.99 -11.90
CA PRO A 26 -1.92 -10.85 -12.76
C PRO A 26 -3.40 -10.79 -13.17
N GLU A 27 -4.05 -11.94 -13.30
CA GLU A 27 -5.48 -12.06 -13.62
C GLU A 27 -6.38 -11.52 -12.50
N VAL A 28 -5.96 -11.66 -11.25
CA VAL A 28 -6.68 -11.11 -10.09
C VAL A 28 -6.59 -9.58 -10.09
N VAL A 29 -5.40 -9.04 -10.31
CA VAL A 29 -5.17 -7.59 -10.39
C VAL A 29 -5.96 -6.99 -11.56
N ARG A 30 -5.94 -7.63 -12.72
CA ARG A 30 -6.68 -7.19 -13.91
C ARG A 30 -8.19 -7.25 -13.68
N ALA A 31 -8.71 -8.33 -13.09
CA ALA A 31 -10.14 -8.44 -12.77
C ALA A 31 -10.60 -7.33 -11.81
N ALA A 32 -9.82 -7.03 -10.77
CA ALA A 32 -10.12 -5.91 -9.88
C ALA A 32 -10.12 -4.56 -10.63
N TRP A 33 -9.17 -4.36 -11.53
CA TRP A 33 -9.09 -3.17 -12.37
C TRP A 33 -10.26 -3.05 -13.36
N GLU A 34 -10.82 -4.17 -13.82
CA GLU A 34 -12.00 -4.25 -14.67
C GLU A 34 -13.34 -4.14 -13.90
N GLY A 35 -13.28 -4.06 -12.58
CA GLY A 35 -14.46 -3.87 -11.71
C GLY A 35 -15.03 -5.17 -11.14
N SER A 36 -14.25 -6.25 -11.12
CA SER A 36 -14.59 -7.55 -10.51
C SER A 36 -13.62 -7.86 -9.35
N PRO A 37 -13.83 -7.26 -8.15
CA PRO A 37 -12.88 -7.34 -7.04
C PRO A 37 -12.98 -8.62 -6.20
N GLU A 38 -13.89 -9.56 -6.51
CA GLU A 38 -14.19 -10.73 -5.67
C GLU A 38 -12.95 -11.59 -5.41
N ARG A 39 -12.14 -11.82 -6.45
CA ARG A 39 -10.89 -12.58 -6.33
C ARG A 39 -9.84 -11.85 -5.48
N ALA A 40 -9.78 -10.52 -5.57
CA ALA A 40 -8.90 -9.72 -4.72
C ALA A 40 -9.34 -9.76 -3.26
N ARG A 41 -10.65 -9.86 -2.98
CA ARG A 41 -11.17 -10.08 -1.63
C ARG A 41 -10.74 -11.43 -1.08
N ALA A 42 -10.74 -12.49 -1.89
CA ALA A 42 -10.25 -13.80 -1.46
C ALA A 42 -8.75 -13.77 -1.09
N VAL A 43 -7.93 -12.99 -1.81
CA VAL A 43 -6.52 -12.76 -1.43
C VAL A 43 -6.41 -12.07 -0.07
N TRP A 44 -7.26 -11.07 0.18
CA TRP A 44 -7.33 -10.39 1.48
C TRP A 44 -7.67 -11.37 2.60
N ASP A 45 -8.64 -12.24 2.41
CA ASP A 45 -9.06 -13.25 3.39
C ASP A 45 -7.91 -14.22 3.71
N THR A 46 -7.17 -14.67 2.69
CA THR A 46 -5.99 -15.52 2.87
C THR A 46 -4.86 -14.79 3.63
N LEU A 47 -4.63 -13.49 3.35
CA LEU A 47 -3.68 -12.69 4.12
C LEU A 47 -4.12 -12.52 5.58
N ALA A 48 -5.41 -12.38 5.84
CA ALA A 48 -5.96 -12.27 7.18
C ALA A 48 -5.69 -13.55 8.01
N GLU A 49 -5.77 -14.73 7.40
CA GLU A 49 -5.44 -16.02 8.04
C GLU A 49 -3.97 -16.09 8.50
N THR A 50 -3.06 -15.35 7.87
CA THR A 50 -1.66 -15.25 8.31
C THR A 50 -1.44 -14.31 9.49
N GLY A 51 -2.46 -13.53 9.89
CA GLY A 51 -2.37 -12.50 10.92
C GLY A 51 -1.78 -11.17 10.46
N VAL A 52 -1.33 -11.06 9.22
CA VAL A 52 -0.67 -9.85 8.68
C VAL A 52 -1.61 -8.63 8.70
N ILE A 53 -2.92 -8.83 8.52
CA ILE A 53 -3.87 -7.70 8.56
C ILE A 53 -3.92 -7.07 9.95
N GLY A 54 -3.83 -7.87 11.01
CA GLY A 54 -3.87 -7.40 12.40
C GLY A 54 -2.50 -7.10 13.02
N MET A 55 -1.40 -7.16 12.27
CA MET A 55 -0.04 -7.17 12.80
C MET A 55 0.31 -5.95 13.67
N THR A 56 -0.29 -4.79 13.42
CA THR A 56 -0.04 -3.55 14.15
C THR A 56 -0.88 -3.38 15.42
N ALA A 57 -1.97 -4.13 15.56
CA ALA A 57 -2.79 -4.09 16.77
C ALA A 57 -2.05 -4.70 17.96
N SER A 58 -2.40 -4.28 19.15
CA SER A 58 -1.88 -4.88 20.39
C SER A 58 -2.26 -6.35 20.52
N GLU A 59 -1.51 -7.11 21.32
CA GLU A 59 -1.83 -8.50 21.64
C GLU A 59 -3.21 -8.62 22.31
N GLN A 60 -3.61 -7.61 23.10
CA GLN A 60 -4.92 -7.55 23.74
C GLN A 60 -6.06 -7.46 22.71
N ALA A 61 -5.82 -6.80 21.60
CA ALA A 61 -6.77 -6.72 20.47
C ALA A 61 -6.69 -7.93 19.52
N GLY A 62 -5.81 -8.90 19.81
CA GLY A 62 -5.58 -10.07 18.98
C GLY A 62 -4.57 -9.87 17.86
N GLY A 63 -3.79 -8.79 17.91
CA GLY A 63 -2.71 -8.50 16.97
C GLY A 63 -1.34 -8.99 17.43
N MET A 64 -0.29 -8.48 16.80
CA MET A 64 1.10 -8.87 17.06
C MET A 64 1.94 -7.73 17.68
N ALA A 65 1.36 -6.56 17.92
CA ALA A 65 2.03 -5.35 18.43
C ALA A 65 3.29 -4.97 17.62
N MET A 66 3.27 -5.19 16.31
CA MET A 66 4.39 -4.93 15.43
C MET A 66 4.54 -3.45 15.11
N SER A 67 5.81 -3.02 14.97
CA SER A 67 6.20 -1.64 14.72
C SER A 67 6.14 -1.25 13.24
N GLU A 68 6.37 0.04 12.96
CA GLU A 68 6.46 0.57 11.61
C GLU A 68 7.59 -0.07 10.79
N LEU A 69 8.68 -0.51 11.43
CA LEU A 69 9.76 -1.22 10.74
C LEU A 69 9.30 -2.60 10.24
N ASP A 70 8.48 -3.29 11.03
CA ASP A 70 7.97 -4.61 10.69
C ASP A 70 6.98 -4.58 9.52
N LEU A 71 6.30 -3.43 9.32
CA LEU A 71 5.38 -3.19 8.20
C LEU A 71 6.09 -3.10 6.83
N VAL A 72 7.35 -2.65 6.81
CA VAL A 72 8.00 -2.25 5.55
C VAL A 72 8.10 -3.41 4.56
N LEU A 73 8.61 -4.55 4.99
CA LEU A 73 8.81 -5.70 4.10
C LEU A 73 7.48 -6.32 3.60
N PRO A 74 6.46 -6.56 4.46
CA PRO A 74 5.14 -7.01 4.01
C PRO A 74 4.48 -6.07 3.00
N LEU A 75 4.57 -4.75 3.23
CA LEU A 75 4.00 -3.77 2.30
C LEU A 75 4.81 -3.64 0.99
N GLU A 76 6.13 -3.89 1.03
CA GLU A 76 6.93 -4.03 -0.20
C GLU A 76 6.46 -5.22 -1.04
N GLU A 77 6.17 -6.36 -0.42
CA GLU A 77 5.63 -7.53 -1.14
C GLU A 77 4.20 -7.29 -1.66
N ALA A 78 3.35 -6.59 -0.89
CA ALA A 78 2.03 -6.16 -1.37
C ALA A 78 2.14 -5.25 -2.61
N GLY A 79 3.12 -4.34 -2.62
CA GLY A 79 3.44 -3.50 -3.78
C GLY A 79 3.96 -4.32 -4.96
N TYR A 80 4.83 -5.30 -4.74
CA TYR A 80 5.36 -6.19 -5.78
C TYR A 80 4.24 -6.98 -6.47
N ALA A 81 3.26 -7.43 -5.71
CA ALA A 81 2.09 -8.13 -6.24
C ALA A 81 1.05 -7.18 -6.87
N ALA A 82 1.21 -5.86 -6.72
CA ALA A 82 0.19 -4.84 -7.03
C ALA A 82 -1.16 -5.17 -6.37
N LEU A 83 -1.14 -5.60 -5.10
CA LEU A 83 -2.30 -6.07 -4.36
C LEU A 83 -3.42 -5.01 -4.36
N PRO A 84 -4.61 -5.32 -4.91
CA PRO A 84 -5.77 -4.44 -4.82
C PRO A 84 -6.35 -4.42 -3.40
N GLY A 85 -6.76 -3.26 -2.93
CA GLY A 85 -7.41 -3.10 -1.62
C GLY A 85 -6.64 -2.17 -0.66
N PRO A 86 -7.28 -1.82 0.48
CA PRO A 86 -6.82 -0.78 1.39
C PRO A 86 -5.79 -1.29 2.42
N ILE A 87 -4.77 -2.05 2.01
CA ILE A 87 -3.84 -2.67 2.96
C ILE A 87 -3.07 -1.62 3.78
N VAL A 88 -2.61 -0.52 3.17
CA VAL A 88 -1.94 0.56 3.91
C VAL A 88 -2.93 1.25 4.83
N ASP A 89 -4.11 1.61 4.32
CA ASP A 89 -5.12 2.32 5.12
C ASP A 89 -5.59 1.49 6.30
N THR A 90 -5.82 0.18 6.13
CA THR A 90 -6.30 -0.67 7.21
C THR A 90 -5.18 -1.01 8.19
N VAL A 91 -4.06 -1.58 7.69
CA VAL A 91 -3.03 -2.19 8.55
C VAL A 91 -2.12 -1.13 9.17
N ALA A 92 -1.62 -0.20 8.34
CA ALA A 92 -0.64 0.77 8.83
C ALA A 92 -1.28 1.97 9.54
N VAL A 93 -2.53 2.32 9.22
CA VAL A 93 -3.14 3.57 9.67
C VAL A 93 -4.41 3.35 10.49
N GLY A 94 -5.40 2.67 9.93
CA GLY A 94 -6.74 2.57 10.48
C GLY A 94 -6.81 1.79 11.78
N ILE A 95 -6.20 0.61 11.85
CA ILE A 95 -6.13 -0.20 13.06
C ILE A 95 -5.45 0.57 14.20
N PRO A 96 -4.24 1.15 14.02
CA PRO A 96 -3.62 1.94 15.07
C PRO A 96 -4.40 3.18 15.51
N LEU A 97 -5.06 3.89 14.56
CA LEU A 97 -5.91 5.03 14.89
C LEU A 97 -7.12 4.61 15.73
N LEU A 98 -7.78 3.55 15.31
CA LEU A 98 -8.96 3.03 16.03
C LEU A 98 -8.59 2.54 17.42
N GLU A 99 -7.46 1.88 17.57
CA GLU A 99 -6.97 1.43 18.88
C GLU A 99 -6.62 2.60 19.79
N ALA A 100 -5.96 3.64 19.26
CA ALA A 100 -5.55 4.80 20.04
C ALA A 100 -6.72 5.71 20.44
N ALA A 101 -7.65 5.97 19.53
CA ALA A 101 -8.67 7.00 19.68
C ALA A 101 -10.12 6.51 19.60
N GLY A 102 -10.38 5.26 19.28
CA GLY A 102 -11.73 4.70 19.27
C GLY A 102 -12.35 4.70 20.68
N THR A 103 -13.65 4.98 20.77
CA THR A 103 -14.43 4.70 21.99
C THR A 103 -14.52 3.19 22.20
N ASP A 104 -14.87 2.76 23.41
CA ASP A 104 -15.00 1.31 23.71
C ASP A 104 -16.01 0.64 22.75
N ALA A 105 -17.14 1.29 22.48
CA ALA A 105 -18.13 0.80 21.54
C ALA A 105 -17.61 0.70 20.08
N GLN A 106 -16.79 1.67 19.66
CA GLN A 106 -16.18 1.65 18.33
C GLN A 106 -15.11 0.55 18.22
N LYS A 107 -14.31 0.35 19.25
CA LYS A 107 -13.33 -0.75 19.33
C LYS A 107 -14.01 -2.11 19.34
N GLU A 108 -15.03 -2.29 20.15
CA GLU A 108 -15.81 -3.52 20.20
C GLU A 108 -16.43 -3.86 18.83
N ARG A 109 -16.98 -2.84 18.15
CA ARG A 109 -17.64 -3.00 16.87
C ARG A 109 -16.65 -3.26 15.72
N TRP A 110 -15.49 -2.59 15.70
CA TRP A 110 -14.65 -2.52 14.51
C TRP A 110 -13.22 -3.05 14.67
N LEU A 111 -12.59 -2.92 15.87
CA LEU A 111 -11.19 -3.28 16.02
C LEU A 111 -10.95 -4.79 15.89
N GLY A 112 -11.70 -5.60 16.61
CA GLY A 112 -11.60 -7.06 16.50
C GLY A 112 -11.87 -7.57 15.08
N PRO A 113 -12.98 -7.16 14.42
CA PRO A 113 -13.22 -7.49 13.02
C PRO A 113 -12.12 -7.00 12.06
N ALA A 114 -11.54 -5.80 12.27
CA ALA A 114 -10.46 -5.30 11.43
C ALA A 114 -9.17 -6.12 11.60
N VAL A 115 -8.80 -6.42 12.84
CA VAL A 115 -7.64 -7.29 13.14
C VAL A 115 -7.80 -8.68 12.51
N ALA A 116 -9.01 -9.22 12.53
CA ALA A 116 -9.34 -10.49 11.89
C ALA A 116 -9.53 -10.40 10.36
N GLY A 117 -9.30 -9.23 9.74
CA GLY A 117 -9.47 -9.00 8.31
C GLY A 117 -10.92 -8.98 7.80
N LYS A 118 -11.91 -9.05 8.72
CA LYS A 118 -13.34 -9.07 8.38
C LYS A 118 -13.93 -7.69 8.16
N ALA A 119 -13.26 -6.62 8.63
CA ALA A 119 -13.61 -5.25 8.35
C ALA A 119 -12.43 -4.51 7.74
N ARG A 120 -12.69 -3.72 6.71
CA ARG A 120 -11.70 -2.89 6.03
C ARG A 120 -11.87 -1.46 6.46
N ILE A 121 -10.80 -0.87 6.95
CA ILE A 121 -10.76 0.53 7.38
C ILE A 121 -10.10 1.34 6.26
N VAL A 122 -10.74 2.43 5.88
CA VAL A 122 -10.13 3.48 5.03
C VAL A 122 -10.02 4.77 5.82
N VAL A 123 -9.05 5.61 5.46
CA VAL A 123 -8.76 6.80 6.23
C VAL A 123 -8.74 8.03 5.32
N SER A 124 -9.44 9.10 5.75
CA SER A 124 -9.34 10.41 5.12
C SER A 124 -8.37 11.27 5.94
N LEU A 125 -7.21 11.55 5.36
CA LEU A 125 -6.14 12.33 5.98
C LEU A 125 -6.25 13.82 5.58
N GLY A 126 -7.10 14.55 6.29
CA GLY A 126 -7.43 15.97 6.04
C GLY A 126 -8.83 16.13 5.43
N ASP A 127 -9.15 17.34 4.95
CA ASP A 127 -10.48 17.68 4.40
C ASP A 127 -10.78 17.06 3.01
N GLN A 128 -10.20 15.88 2.73
CA GLN A 128 -10.44 15.21 1.47
C GLN A 128 -11.76 14.45 1.50
N SER A 129 -12.65 14.80 0.56
CA SER A 129 -13.91 14.08 0.37
C SER A 129 -13.76 12.83 -0.52
N ILE A 130 -12.69 12.73 -1.33
CA ILE A 130 -12.43 11.57 -2.19
C ILE A 130 -11.50 10.63 -1.45
N VAL A 131 -11.99 9.41 -1.20
CA VAL A 131 -11.31 8.38 -0.43
C VAL A 131 -11.12 7.14 -1.30
N ALA A 132 -9.90 6.62 -1.32
CA ALA A 132 -9.62 5.38 -2.01
C ALA A 132 -10.29 4.20 -1.27
N HIS A 133 -10.77 3.23 -2.05
CA HIS A 133 -11.45 2.03 -1.56
C HIS A 133 -12.72 2.29 -0.73
N ALA A 134 -13.25 3.52 -0.71
CA ALA A 134 -14.46 3.86 0.04
C ALA A 134 -15.69 3.08 -0.44
N VAL A 135 -15.70 2.64 -1.70
CA VAL A 135 -16.84 1.88 -2.27
C VAL A 135 -16.94 0.46 -1.70
N SER A 136 -15.80 -0.11 -1.27
CA SER A 136 -15.73 -1.51 -0.81
C SER A 136 -15.26 -1.69 0.62
N ALA A 137 -14.96 -0.61 1.34
CA ALA A 137 -14.60 -0.65 2.75
C ALA A 137 -15.84 -0.61 3.67
N ASP A 138 -15.62 -0.95 4.94
CA ASP A 138 -16.69 -1.04 5.94
C ASP A 138 -16.79 0.21 6.80
N VAL A 139 -15.64 0.84 7.10
CA VAL A 139 -15.58 1.98 7.99
C VAL A 139 -14.56 3.01 7.53
N LEU A 140 -14.92 4.28 7.67
CA LEU A 140 -14.06 5.44 7.42
C LEU A 140 -13.61 6.04 8.75
N ILE A 141 -12.31 6.26 8.92
CA ILE A 141 -11.79 7.16 9.94
C ILE A 141 -11.42 8.50 9.26
N ALA A 142 -11.97 9.59 9.75
CA ALA A 142 -11.78 10.90 9.15
C ALA A 142 -11.55 11.98 10.22
N GLU A 143 -10.72 12.98 9.87
CA GLU A 143 -10.60 14.22 10.61
C GLU A 143 -11.53 15.26 10.00
N ARG A 144 -12.33 15.93 10.83
CA ARG A 144 -13.16 17.07 10.41
C ARG A 144 -13.27 18.07 11.54
N GLY A 145 -12.92 19.34 11.26
CA GLY A 145 -13.01 20.41 12.24
C GLY A 145 -12.18 20.17 13.51
N GLY A 146 -11.06 19.48 13.41
CA GLY A 146 -10.18 19.16 14.53
C GLY A 146 -10.63 17.97 15.40
N ALA A 147 -11.73 17.31 15.03
CA ALA A 147 -12.22 16.09 15.68
C ALA A 147 -12.07 14.87 14.77
N ALA A 148 -11.87 13.70 15.38
CA ALA A 148 -11.81 12.42 14.70
C ALA A 148 -13.17 11.73 14.72
N TYR A 149 -13.52 11.09 13.60
CA TYR A 149 -14.78 10.37 13.43
C TYR A 149 -14.51 8.96 12.91
N CYS A 150 -15.25 7.98 13.45
CA CYS A 150 -15.27 6.60 12.97
C CYS A 150 -16.67 6.32 12.43
N VAL A 151 -16.81 6.37 11.10
CA VAL A 151 -18.10 6.37 10.41
C VAL A 151 -18.30 5.06 9.66
N PRO A 152 -19.35 4.28 9.97
CA PRO A 152 -19.72 3.14 9.13
C PRO A 152 -20.06 3.63 7.72
N LEU A 153 -19.42 3.09 6.69
CA LEU A 153 -19.64 3.56 5.32
C LEU A 153 -21.05 3.25 4.81
N ALA A 154 -21.72 2.27 5.39
CA ALA A 154 -23.15 2.01 5.14
C ALA A 154 -24.08 3.15 5.60
N GLU A 155 -23.60 4.01 6.50
CA GLU A 155 -24.32 5.16 7.07
C GLU A 155 -23.87 6.50 6.45
N ALA A 156 -22.91 6.45 5.51
CA ALA A 156 -22.41 7.60 4.75
C ALA A 156 -23.02 7.64 3.34
N SER A 157 -23.02 8.83 2.74
CA SER A 157 -23.33 8.97 1.31
C SER A 157 -22.05 8.84 0.49
N ILE A 158 -22.03 7.90 -0.46
CA ILE A 158 -20.87 7.61 -1.30
C ILE A 158 -21.28 7.75 -2.77
N SER A 159 -20.60 8.63 -3.50
CA SER A 159 -20.66 8.66 -4.95
C SER A 159 -19.37 8.16 -5.56
N VAL A 160 -19.47 7.21 -6.50
CA VAL A 160 -18.32 6.62 -7.18
C VAL A 160 -17.62 7.66 -8.05
N GLU A 161 -16.31 7.80 -7.89
CA GLU A 161 -15.48 8.68 -8.69
C GLU A 161 -14.66 7.87 -9.71
N ARG A 162 -14.51 8.42 -10.91
CA ARG A 162 -13.72 7.78 -11.96
C ARG A 162 -12.23 7.94 -11.68
N SER A 163 -11.49 6.84 -11.81
CA SER A 163 -10.03 6.81 -11.69
C SER A 163 -9.41 6.12 -12.89
N VAL A 164 -8.17 6.48 -13.23
CA VAL A 164 -7.34 5.74 -14.18
C VAL A 164 -7.07 4.34 -13.64
N ASP A 165 -6.77 4.22 -12.36
CA ASP A 165 -6.69 2.95 -11.64
C ASP A 165 -8.06 2.64 -11.00
N ARG A 166 -8.84 1.80 -11.67
CA ARG A 166 -10.17 1.41 -11.22
C ARG A 166 -10.15 0.53 -9.98
N ALA A 167 -9.05 -0.22 -9.75
CA ALA A 167 -8.89 -1.04 -8.56
C ALA A 167 -8.80 -0.22 -7.26
N ARG A 168 -8.61 1.10 -7.37
CA ARG A 168 -8.65 2.00 -6.20
C ARG A 168 -10.06 2.31 -5.71
N GLU A 169 -11.10 1.97 -6.44
CA GLU A 169 -12.50 2.12 -6.03
C GLU A 169 -12.80 3.46 -5.34
N LEU A 170 -12.42 4.57 -6.01
CA LEU A 170 -12.54 5.92 -5.43
C LEU A 170 -14.00 6.26 -5.16
N GLY A 171 -14.27 6.73 -3.96
CA GLY A 171 -15.59 7.26 -3.57
C GLY A 171 -15.49 8.66 -3.00
N ARG A 172 -16.39 9.56 -3.42
CA ARG A 172 -16.61 10.82 -2.72
C ARG A 172 -17.53 10.53 -1.55
N VAL A 173 -17.02 10.67 -0.33
CA VAL A 173 -17.75 10.37 0.89
C VAL A 173 -18.23 11.65 1.53
N SER A 174 -19.50 11.69 1.91
CA SER A 174 -20.07 12.70 2.78
C SER A 174 -20.84 12.07 3.93
N PHE A 175 -20.69 12.61 5.11
CA PHE A 175 -21.37 12.18 6.33
C PHE A 175 -21.66 13.36 7.23
N GLU A 176 -22.69 13.23 8.07
CA GLU A 176 -22.97 14.19 9.13
C GLU A 176 -21.98 13.99 10.29
N ALA A 177 -21.40 15.10 10.76
CA ALA A 177 -20.45 15.10 11.88
C ALA A 177 -21.21 14.94 13.22
N ASP A 178 -21.89 13.81 13.39
CA ASP A 178 -22.66 13.48 14.58
C ASP A 178 -21.74 12.96 15.70
N THR A 179 -22.12 13.27 16.93
CA THR A 179 -21.40 12.83 18.14
C THR A 179 -21.34 11.32 18.29
N GLN A 180 -22.31 10.58 17.74
CA GLN A 180 -22.31 9.12 17.74
C GLN A 180 -21.12 8.50 16.99
N TYR A 181 -20.58 9.20 15.97
CA TYR A 181 -19.40 8.77 15.22
C TYR A 181 -18.10 9.33 15.78
N GLN A 182 -18.18 10.30 16.67
CA GLN A 182 -17.01 10.97 17.20
C GLN A 182 -16.15 9.99 18.00
N MET A 183 -14.86 9.98 17.72
CA MET A 183 -13.87 9.23 18.48
C MET A 183 -13.57 9.97 19.80
N ARG A 184 -12.75 9.38 20.67
CA ARG A 184 -12.37 9.98 21.95
C ARG A 184 -11.85 11.40 21.78
N GLN A 185 -12.32 12.31 22.66
CA GLN A 185 -11.95 13.74 22.64
C GLN A 185 -10.80 14.06 23.60
N ASP A 186 -10.47 13.13 24.50
CA ASP A 186 -9.38 13.26 25.47
C ASP A 186 -8.00 12.93 24.92
N VAL A 187 -7.91 12.73 23.58
CA VAL A 187 -6.68 12.44 22.86
C VAL A 187 -6.30 13.63 21.94
N ASP A 188 -5.03 13.83 21.74
CA ASP A 188 -4.54 14.84 20.78
C ASP A 188 -4.77 14.35 19.34
N THR A 189 -5.91 14.72 18.77
CA THR A 189 -6.31 14.38 17.40
C THR A 189 -5.28 14.85 16.38
N THR A 190 -4.70 16.05 16.58
CA THR A 190 -3.71 16.60 15.65
C THR A 190 -2.47 15.74 15.60
N ALA A 191 -1.90 15.38 16.75
CA ALA A 191 -0.73 14.50 16.82
C ALA A 191 -1.02 13.11 16.24
N LEU A 192 -2.19 12.55 16.51
CA LEU A 192 -2.61 11.25 15.97
C LEU A 192 -2.70 11.26 14.44
N PHE A 193 -3.31 12.30 13.85
CA PHE A 193 -3.42 12.38 12.40
C PHE A 193 -2.09 12.77 11.72
N MET A 194 -1.19 13.48 12.40
CA MET A 194 0.19 13.65 11.93
C MET A 194 0.89 12.29 11.82
N LEU A 195 0.86 11.48 12.88
CA LEU A 195 1.44 10.13 12.86
C LEU A 195 0.77 9.22 11.82
N ALA A 196 -0.55 9.34 11.65
CA ALA A 196 -1.29 8.62 10.62
C ALA A 196 -0.81 8.97 9.20
N ARG A 197 -0.53 10.26 8.93
CA ARG A 197 0.04 10.71 7.64
C ARG A 197 1.43 10.14 7.41
N GLU A 198 2.27 10.09 8.44
CA GLU A 198 3.59 9.48 8.36
C GLU A 198 3.51 7.97 8.08
N ARG A 199 2.64 7.24 8.78
CA ARG A 199 2.39 5.81 8.52
C ARG A 199 1.88 5.55 7.12
N ALA A 200 0.93 6.36 6.63
CA ALA A 200 0.43 6.28 5.26
C ALA A 200 1.53 6.55 4.22
N ALA A 201 2.38 7.55 4.49
CA ALA A 201 3.51 7.88 3.62
C ALA A 201 4.55 6.76 3.57
N LEU A 202 4.92 6.20 4.73
CA LEU A 202 5.85 5.06 4.84
C LEU A 202 5.29 3.83 4.13
N GLY A 203 4.04 3.45 4.42
CA GLY A 203 3.39 2.29 3.80
C GLY A 203 3.28 2.41 2.28
N THR A 204 2.90 3.60 1.81
CA THR A 204 2.86 3.88 0.36
C THR A 204 4.27 3.85 -0.26
N ALA A 205 5.29 4.35 0.43
CA ALA A 205 6.67 4.30 -0.05
C ALA A 205 7.16 2.84 -0.17
N ALA A 206 6.86 1.99 0.81
CA ALA A 206 7.18 0.56 0.74
C ALA A 206 6.49 -0.12 -0.45
N GLN A 207 5.18 0.13 -0.67
CA GLN A 207 4.48 -0.39 -1.85
C GLN A 207 5.08 0.10 -3.17
N LEU A 208 5.50 1.36 -3.25
CA LEU A 208 6.13 1.90 -4.46
C LEU A 208 7.48 1.23 -4.77
N ILE A 209 8.27 0.88 -3.76
CA ILE A 209 9.50 0.11 -3.94
C ILE A 209 9.19 -1.29 -4.48
N GLY A 210 8.21 -1.99 -3.91
CA GLY A 210 7.78 -3.30 -4.40
C GLY A 210 7.26 -3.25 -5.82
N LEU A 211 6.40 -2.29 -6.14
CA LEU A 211 5.83 -2.10 -7.47
C LEU A 211 6.92 -1.78 -8.50
N SER A 212 7.88 -0.92 -8.17
CA SER A 212 9.00 -0.60 -9.06
C SER A 212 9.87 -1.82 -9.33
N ARG A 213 10.15 -2.65 -8.31
CA ARG A 213 10.85 -3.93 -8.46
C ARG A 213 10.10 -4.86 -9.42
N ARG A 214 8.77 -5.00 -9.28
CA ARG A 214 7.95 -5.83 -10.18
C ARG A 214 8.02 -5.36 -11.63
N MET A 215 7.86 -4.06 -11.86
CA MET A 215 7.93 -3.50 -13.21
C MET A 215 9.31 -3.74 -13.86
N LEU A 216 10.38 -3.58 -13.07
CA LEU A 216 11.74 -3.82 -13.55
C LEU A 216 11.98 -5.29 -13.87
N ASP A 217 11.57 -6.22 -13.00
CA ASP A 217 11.70 -7.65 -13.21
C ASP A 217 10.96 -8.09 -14.49
N MET A 218 9.74 -7.59 -14.70
CA MET A 218 8.95 -7.85 -15.91
C MET A 218 9.64 -7.31 -17.16
N ALA A 219 10.19 -6.09 -17.11
CA ALA A 219 10.89 -5.48 -18.24
C ALA A 219 12.20 -6.24 -18.58
N VAL A 220 12.96 -6.66 -17.56
CA VAL A 220 14.17 -7.47 -17.74
C VAL A 220 13.82 -8.83 -18.34
N GLN A 221 12.76 -9.49 -17.86
CA GLN A 221 12.33 -10.76 -18.42
C GLN A 221 11.89 -10.61 -19.87
N TYR A 222 11.06 -9.61 -20.17
CA TYR A 222 10.66 -9.31 -21.55
C TYR A 222 11.85 -9.05 -22.47
N ALA A 223 12.86 -8.30 -21.99
CA ALA A 223 14.07 -8.02 -22.78
C ALA A 223 14.91 -9.27 -23.05
N LYS A 224 14.82 -10.30 -22.20
CA LYS A 224 15.46 -11.61 -22.43
C LYS A 224 14.71 -12.49 -23.42
N ASP A 225 13.38 -12.43 -23.40
CA ASP A 225 12.50 -13.34 -24.14
C ASP A 225 12.19 -12.82 -25.56
N ARG A 226 12.10 -11.47 -25.69
CA ARG A 226 11.76 -10.86 -26.99
C ARG A 226 12.97 -10.82 -27.91
N GLU A 227 12.86 -11.44 -29.07
CA GLU A 227 13.89 -11.42 -30.12
C GLU A 227 13.57 -10.43 -31.24
N GLN A 228 14.58 -9.68 -31.68
CA GLN A 228 14.56 -8.83 -32.86
C GLN A 228 15.96 -8.83 -33.51
N PHE A 229 16.00 -8.79 -34.84
CA PHE A 229 17.26 -8.85 -35.58
C PHE A 229 18.13 -10.07 -35.22
N GLY A 230 17.48 -11.23 -34.96
CA GLY A 230 18.14 -12.51 -34.71
C GLY A 230 18.76 -12.67 -33.33
N LYS A 231 18.39 -11.81 -32.34
CA LYS A 231 18.87 -11.91 -30.94
C LYS A 231 17.90 -11.27 -29.98
N PRO A 232 17.94 -11.64 -28.66
CA PRO A 232 17.17 -10.97 -27.64
C PRO A 232 17.41 -9.46 -27.64
N ILE A 233 16.34 -8.66 -27.45
CA ILE A 233 16.47 -7.19 -27.43
C ILE A 233 17.35 -6.71 -26.28
N GLY A 234 17.39 -7.45 -25.17
CA GLY A 234 18.30 -7.21 -24.05
C GLY A 234 19.79 -7.34 -24.38
N ALA A 235 20.16 -7.87 -25.57
CA ALA A 235 21.53 -7.81 -26.06
C ALA A 235 21.95 -6.39 -26.51
N GLN A 236 20.98 -5.51 -26.81
CA GLN A 236 21.21 -4.13 -27.22
C GLN A 236 21.72 -3.29 -26.04
N GLN A 237 22.83 -2.56 -26.25
CA GLN A 237 23.44 -1.78 -25.19
C GLN A 237 22.52 -0.65 -24.65
N ALA A 238 21.74 -0.03 -25.54
CA ALA A 238 20.80 1.02 -25.16
C ALA A 238 19.75 0.51 -24.14
N ILE A 239 19.22 -0.71 -24.35
CA ILE A 239 18.26 -1.36 -23.44
C ILE A 239 18.94 -1.69 -22.10
N LYS A 240 20.13 -2.27 -22.13
CA LYS A 240 20.90 -2.56 -20.92
C LYS A 240 21.13 -1.32 -20.06
N HIS A 241 21.51 -0.19 -20.66
CA HIS A 241 21.74 1.05 -19.92
C HIS A 241 20.46 1.59 -19.30
N ARG A 242 19.34 1.53 -19.98
CA ARG A 242 18.05 1.98 -19.45
C ARG A 242 17.61 1.15 -18.24
N LEU A 243 17.65 -0.18 -18.37
CA LEU A 243 17.29 -1.09 -17.28
C LEU A 243 18.27 -0.98 -16.10
N ALA A 244 19.57 -0.80 -16.36
CA ALA A 244 20.56 -0.56 -15.30
C ALA A 244 20.32 0.76 -14.57
N ASN A 245 19.98 1.84 -15.27
CA ASN A 245 19.62 3.10 -14.63
C ASN A 245 18.34 2.97 -13.79
N ALA A 246 17.33 2.23 -14.28
CA ALA A 246 16.12 1.95 -13.56
C ALA A 246 16.40 1.16 -12.26
N LEU A 247 17.30 0.16 -12.33
CA LEU A 247 17.75 -0.58 -11.15
C LEU A 247 18.46 0.33 -10.13
N ILE A 248 19.34 1.20 -10.60
CA ILE A 248 20.07 2.16 -9.74
C ILE A 248 19.09 3.03 -8.95
N GLU A 249 18.13 3.66 -9.63
CA GLU A 249 17.12 4.51 -8.97
C GLU A 249 16.32 3.74 -7.90
N GLN A 250 15.90 2.51 -8.22
CA GLN A 250 15.15 1.66 -7.29
C GLN A 250 16.01 1.23 -6.09
N GLU A 251 17.28 0.80 -6.32
CA GLU A 251 18.18 0.34 -5.25
C GLU A 251 18.65 1.48 -4.34
N PHE A 252 18.75 2.71 -4.83
CA PHE A 252 19.05 3.87 -3.96
C PHE A 252 17.82 4.35 -3.18
N ALA A 253 16.61 4.20 -3.70
CA ALA A 253 15.40 4.58 -2.98
C ALA A 253 15.06 3.60 -1.84
N ARG A 254 15.28 2.30 -2.01
CA ARG A 254 14.89 1.27 -1.06
C ARG A 254 15.45 1.46 0.36
N PRO A 255 16.74 1.73 0.59
CA PRO A 255 17.29 1.95 1.92
C PRO A 255 16.69 3.16 2.65
N THR A 256 16.19 4.17 1.92
CA THR A 256 15.56 5.33 2.54
C THR A 256 14.23 4.94 3.21
N VAL A 257 13.48 4.01 2.61
CA VAL A 257 12.24 3.46 3.19
C VAL A 257 12.55 2.65 4.44
N TYR A 258 13.59 1.82 4.41
CA TYR A 258 14.03 1.03 5.56
C TYR A 258 14.48 1.92 6.73
N ARG A 259 15.21 2.99 6.42
CA ARG A 259 15.61 4.01 7.41
C ARG A 259 14.38 4.70 8.01
N ALA A 260 13.40 5.07 7.19
CA ALA A 260 12.18 5.72 7.66
C ALA A 260 11.40 4.83 8.63
N GLY A 261 11.19 3.54 8.29
CA GLY A 261 10.55 2.57 9.18
C GLY A 261 11.30 2.43 10.50
N TRP A 262 12.63 2.32 10.46
CA TRP A 262 13.44 2.28 11.67
C TRP A 262 13.34 3.57 12.51
N SER A 263 13.34 4.74 11.85
CA SER A 263 13.25 6.02 12.55
C SER A 263 11.91 6.19 13.27
N MET A 264 10.81 5.76 12.66
CA MET A 264 9.49 5.76 13.29
C MET A 264 9.44 4.77 14.46
N ALA A 265 9.86 3.52 14.26
CA ALA A 265 9.84 2.48 15.27
C ALA A 265 10.70 2.81 16.50
N THR A 266 11.72 3.65 16.35
CA THR A 266 12.60 4.10 17.44
C THR A 266 12.29 5.50 17.95
N SER A 267 11.22 6.13 17.45
CA SER A 267 10.87 7.52 17.77
C SER A 267 12.05 8.48 17.59
N ALA A 268 12.82 8.30 16.51
CA ALA A 268 13.97 9.14 16.22
C ALA A 268 13.53 10.60 15.97
N PRO A 269 14.28 11.62 16.44
CA PRO A 269 13.87 13.01 16.34
C PRO A 269 13.73 13.54 14.89
N ASP A 270 14.29 12.84 13.90
CA ASP A 270 14.23 13.13 12.47
C ASP A 270 13.32 12.17 11.69
N ALA A 271 12.39 11.47 12.36
CA ALA A 271 11.53 10.46 11.74
C ALA A 271 10.65 11.04 10.63
N ASP A 272 10.03 12.19 10.85
CA ASP A 272 9.20 12.92 9.90
C ASP A 272 9.97 13.30 8.62
N ILE A 273 11.21 13.76 8.77
CA ILE A 273 12.11 14.06 7.64
C ILE A 273 12.44 12.78 6.86
N ASN A 274 12.81 11.71 7.58
CA ASN A 274 13.16 10.44 6.94
C ASN A 274 11.97 9.82 6.18
N VAL A 275 10.75 9.90 6.73
CA VAL A 275 9.52 9.46 6.06
C VAL A 275 9.23 10.29 4.80
N SER A 276 9.37 11.61 4.90
CA SER A 276 9.19 12.51 3.75
C SER A 276 10.19 12.21 2.63
N LEU A 277 11.46 12.02 2.96
CA LEU A 277 12.52 11.64 2.01
C LEU A 277 12.23 10.28 1.37
N ALA A 278 11.86 9.27 2.18
CA ALA A 278 11.51 7.94 1.68
C ALA A 278 10.36 8.00 0.66
N LYS A 279 9.30 8.78 0.96
CA LYS A 279 8.15 8.94 0.06
C LYS A 279 8.52 9.64 -1.24
N ILE A 280 9.40 10.65 -1.19
CA ILE A 280 9.89 11.35 -2.38
C ILE A 280 10.72 10.41 -3.24
N TYR A 281 11.74 9.75 -2.68
CA TYR A 281 12.64 8.87 -3.44
C TYR A 281 11.92 7.64 -4.00
N ALA A 282 11.06 7.00 -3.20
CA ALA A 282 10.24 5.87 -3.69
C ALA A 282 9.31 6.30 -4.83
N GLY A 283 8.71 7.49 -4.74
CA GLY A 283 7.86 8.05 -5.79
C GLY A 283 8.63 8.36 -7.07
N GLN A 284 9.82 8.95 -6.96
CA GLN A 284 10.69 9.24 -8.10
C GLN A 284 11.17 7.96 -8.77
N ALA A 285 11.65 6.99 -8.00
CA ALA A 285 12.10 5.69 -8.49
C ALA A 285 10.98 4.94 -9.22
N ALA A 286 9.80 4.82 -8.60
CA ALA A 286 8.66 4.13 -9.21
C ALA A 286 8.23 4.80 -10.53
N LYS A 287 8.19 6.14 -10.57
CA LYS A 287 7.87 6.90 -11.79
C LYS A 287 8.92 6.67 -12.89
N PHE A 288 10.21 6.69 -12.51
CA PHE A 288 11.31 6.48 -13.45
C PHE A 288 11.26 5.06 -14.01
N VAL A 289 11.18 4.05 -13.15
CA VAL A 289 11.08 2.63 -13.55
C VAL A 289 9.86 2.40 -14.43
N ALA A 290 8.69 2.94 -14.09
CA ALA A 290 7.48 2.80 -14.90
C ALA A 290 7.67 3.37 -16.30
N LYS A 291 8.34 4.53 -16.43
CA LYS A 291 8.65 5.14 -17.73
C LYS A 291 9.61 4.28 -18.55
N GLU A 292 10.68 3.77 -17.93
CA GLU A 292 11.67 2.95 -18.63
C GLU A 292 11.08 1.59 -19.05
N ALA A 293 10.33 0.92 -18.15
CA ALA A 293 9.64 -0.33 -18.45
C ALA A 293 8.59 -0.15 -19.57
N SER A 294 7.77 0.90 -19.53
CA SER A 294 6.77 1.17 -20.57
C SER A 294 7.39 1.44 -21.94
N PHE A 295 8.55 2.08 -21.98
CA PHE A 295 9.28 2.30 -23.22
C PHE A 295 9.70 0.97 -23.86
N GLU A 296 10.18 0.01 -23.09
CA GLU A 296 10.56 -1.32 -23.59
C GLU A 296 9.36 -2.06 -24.20
N PHE A 297 8.16 -1.94 -23.60
CA PHE A 297 6.96 -2.57 -24.13
C PHE A 297 6.36 -1.85 -25.36
N SER A 298 6.49 -0.52 -25.45
CA SER A 298 5.79 0.30 -26.47
C SER A 298 6.63 0.60 -27.70
N SER A 299 7.91 0.88 -27.58
CA SER A 299 8.76 1.34 -28.68
C SER A 299 9.02 0.26 -29.74
N TRP A 300 8.97 -1.02 -29.35
CA TRP A 300 9.18 -2.15 -30.25
C TRP A 300 7.92 -2.65 -30.95
N ARG A 301 6.72 -2.26 -30.47
CA ARG A 301 5.47 -2.48 -31.21
C ARG A 301 5.40 -1.65 -32.49
N LEU A 302 6.01 -0.47 -32.50
CA LEU A 302 6.01 0.43 -33.66
C LEU A 302 7.00 0.02 -34.75
N ALA A 303 7.96 -0.87 -34.46
CA ALA A 303 9.05 -1.21 -35.37
C ALA A 303 8.84 -2.49 -36.19
N GLY A 304 7.75 -3.24 -35.97
CA GLY A 304 7.68 -4.49 -36.73
C GLY A 304 6.46 -5.41 -36.66
N ASP A 305 5.27 -5.00 -36.19
CA ASP A 305 4.08 -5.82 -36.41
C ASP A 305 2.88 -4.95 -36.79
N ASN A 306 2.53 -4.94 -38.07
CA ASN A 306 1.20 -4.58 -38.58
C ASN A 306 0.17 -5.66 -38.19
N ALA A 307 0.11 -6.08 -36.94
CA ALA A 307 -0.97 -6.91 -36.43
C ALA A 307 -1.99 -6.00 -35.75
N PRO A 308 -3.27 -6.06 -36.11
CA PRO A 308 -4.31 -5.25 -35.47
C PRO A 308 -4.45 -5.65 -34.00
N LEU A 309 -4.74 -4.66 -33.17
CA LEU A 309 -5.06 -4.77 -31.74
C LEU A 309 -6.24 -5.70 -31.50
#